data_e2b84d162fbdf63482238bc7745b84a1
#
_entry.id   e2b84d162fbdf63482238bc7745b84a1
#
_cell.length_a   1.000
_cell.length_b   1.000
_cell.length_c   1.000
_cell.angle_alpha   90.00
_cell.angle_beta   90.00
_cell.angle_gamma   90.00
#
_symmetry.space_group_name_H-M   'P 1'
#
loop_
_entity.id
_entity.type
_entity.pdbx_description
1 polymer ?
#
loop_
_entity_poly.entity_id
_entity_poly.type
_entity_poly.pdbx_seq_one_letter_code
_entity_poly.pdbx_strand_id
1 'polypeptide(L)'
;MIYQRACDIVTDEVFLEADDVLPGIHLFLKLEGMNPAGSVKLKSAVGMVDDAERKGVLWPGGRIVESSSGSLGIALSVIAASRGYDFTCVTDPNVSPQSLALIRALGADVVQVTRRDHNGGYLGTRIARIHEMTDADPGLVWLNQYANPANAQAHARRTATSILKNIGHVDVLVVGAGTTGTLMGCTRHFRTFSPWTKIVAVDTVGSVTFGGPPGPRHIPGLGTSRRPELCRPDQVDEVVLVDESDAVRMCRRLARERGLPLGGSTGSVLAALESMTDRIPAGSRVVALSPDMGDRYVRTIYDDDWVADTFGTHVLDPSGRHPVAV
;
A
#
# COMPACT_ATOMS: atom_id res chain seq x y z
N MET A 1 -0.04 14.47 23.47
CA MET A 1 0.82 14.98 22.36
C MET A 1 -0.01 15.99 21.58
N ILE A 2 0.55 17.15 21.26
CA ILE A 2 -0.17 18.22 20.52
C ILE A 2 0.59 18.43 19.21
N TYR A 3 -0.09 18.25 18.07
CA TYR A 3 0.46 18.47 16.73
C TYR A 3 0.04 19.84 16.21
N GLN A 4 0.87 20.46 15.38
CA GLN A 4 0.57 21.76 14.76
C GLN A 4 -0.15 21.63 13.42
N ARG A 5 0.11 20.55 12.67
CA ARG A 5 -0.43 20.31 11.35
C ARG A 5 -0.97 18.88 11.23
N ALA A 6 -2.00 18.67 10.42
CA ALA A 6 -2.55 17.34 10.19
C ALA A 6 -1.51 16.34 9.65
N CYS A 7 -0.62 16.78 8.75
CA CYS A 7 0.42 15.93 8.18
C CYS A 7 1.50 15.48 9.19
N ASP A 8 1.58 16.11 10.37
CA ASP A 8 2.52 15.72 11.43
C ASP A 8 2.00 14.53 12.28
N ILE A 9 0.69 14.22 12.17
CA ILE A 9 0.07 13.07 12.85
C ILE A 9 0.41 11.78 12.09
N VAL A 10 1.67 11.36 12.20
CA VAL A 10 2.13 10.10 11.60
C VAL A 10 2.23 9.05 12.70
N THR A 11 1.31 8.10 12.66
CA THR A 11 1.19 7.05 13.69
C THR A 11 2.15 5.91 13.40
N ASP A 12 3.02 5.59 14.35
CA ASP A 12 4.04 4.54 14.16
C ASP A 12 3.82 3.31 15.06
N GLU A 13 3.13 3.44 16.19
CA GLU A 13 3.13 2.42 17.25
C GLU A 13 1.74 1.78 17.46
N VAL A 14 1.02 1.49 16.36
CA VAL A 14 -0.27 0.79 16.45
C VAL A 14 -0.11 -0.62 15.95
N PHE A 15 -0.26 -1.58 16.87
CA PHE A 15 -0.22 -3.01 16.62
C PHE A 15 -1.46 -3.67 17.21
N LEU A 16 -1.89 -4.76 16.59
CA LEU A 16 -2.96 -5.61 17.07
C LEU A 16 -2.47 -7.06 17.10
N GLU A 17 -2.58 -7.72 18.24
CA GLU A 17 -2.40 -9.17 18.33
C GLU A 17 -3.57 -9.88 17.65
N ALA A 18 -3.27 -10.88 16.83
CA ALA A 18 -4.23 -11.57 15.98
C ALA A 18 -3.96 -13.09 15.90
N ASP A 19 -3.49 -13.69 16.99
CA ASP A 19 -3.09 -15.10 17.08
C ASP A 19 -4.24 -16.06 16.73
N ASP A 20 -5.47 -15.66 16.97
CA ASP A 20 -6.68 -16.43 16.64
C ASP A 20 -7.08 -16.36 15.14
N VAL A 21 -6.50 -15.43 14.37
CA VAL A 21 -6.72 -15.37 12.91
C VAL A 21 -6.00 -16.51 12.20
N LEU A 22 -4.78 -16.83 12.64
CA LEU A 22 -3.95 -17.92 12.09
C LEU A 22 -3.33 -18.71 13.27
N PRO A 23 -3.99 -19.78 13.71
CA PRO A 23 -3.53 -20.58 14.87
C PRO A 23 -2.12 -21.14 14.67
N GLY A 24 -1.37 -21.22 15.75
CA GLY A 24 -0.03 -21.82 15.79
C GLY A 24 1.13 -20.83 15.67
N ILE A 25 0.86 -19.57 15.38
CA ILE A 25 1.86 -18.49 15.33
C ILE A 25 1.44 -17.32 16.21
N HIS A 26 2.39 -16.49 16.63
CA HIS A 26 2.10 -15.19 17.26
C HIS A 26 2.04 -14.11 16.19
N LEU A 27 0.83 -13.74 15.80
CA LEU A 27 0.58 -12.80 14.71
C LEU A 27 0.34 -11.39 15.23
N PHE A 28 1.12 -10.43 14.74
CA PHE A 28 0.96 -9.00 15.00
C PHE A 28 0.61 -8.27 13.70
N LEU A 29 -0.56 -7.63 13.67
CA LEU A 29 -0.93 -6.72 12.59
C LEU A 29 -0.38 -5.32 12.90
N LYS A 30 0.49 -4.80 12.05
CA LYS A 30 0.91 -3.41 12.14
C LYS A 30 -0.07 -2.54 11.37
N LEU A 31 -0.92 -1.80 12.10
CA LEU A 31 -1.97 -0.96 11.53
C LEU A 31 -1.41 0.41 11.10
N GLU A 32 -1.28 0.61 9.81
CA GLU A 32 -0.69 1.81 9.20
C GLU A 32 -1.74 2.81 8.70
N GLY A 33 -3.02 2.46 8.79
CA GLY A 33 -4.14 3.29 8.33
C GLY A 33 -4.62 4.35 9.32
N MET A 34 -4.18 4.31 10.58
CA MET A 34 -4.68 5.17 11.66
C MET A 34 -3.99 6.54 11.68
N ASN A 35 -4.13 7.30 10.62
CA ASN A 35 -3.57 8.64 10.45
C ASN A 35 -4.49 9.49 9.52
N PRO A 36 -4.31 10.82 9.43
CA PRO A 36 -5.19 11.69 8.65
C PRO A 36 -5.33 11.34 7.16
N ALA A 37 -4.35 10.68 6.56
CA ALA A 37 -4.44 10.20 5.19
C ALA A 37 -5.05 8.79 5.09
N GLY A 38 -5.36 8.13 6.22
CA GLY A 38 -5.99 6.81 6.29
C GLY A 38 -5.17 5.68 5.67
N SER A 39 -3.85 5.84 5.52
CA SER A 39 -2.99 4.81 4.94
C SER A 39 -1.52 5.00 5.24
N VAL A 40 -0.75 3.92 5.03
CA VAL A 40 0.73 3.88 5.09
C VAL A 40 1.41 4.94 4.21
N LYS A 41 0.69 5.45 3.19
CA LYS A 41 1.22 6.42 2.22
C LYS A 41 1.54 7.79 2.82
N LEU A 42 0.99 8.14 3.99
CA LEU A 42 1.38 9.38 4.67
C LEU A 42 2.87 9.38 5.01
N LYS A 43 3.42 8.24 5.44
CA LYS A 43 4.87 8.12 5.72
C LYS A 43 5.72 8.32 4.48
N SER A 44 5.34 7.68 3.37
CA SER A 44 6.01 7.86 2.07
C SER A 44 5.97 9.32 1.63
N ALA A 45 4.78 9.94 1.70
CA ALA A 45 4.56 11.31 1.26
C ALA A 45 5.37 12.31 2.09
N VAL A 46 5.30 12.22 3.43
CA VAL A 46 6.11 13.06 4.33
C VAL A 46 7.60 12.88 4.03
N GLY A 47 8.08 11.64 3.92
CA GLY A 47 9.49 11.38 3.63
C GLY A 47 9.98 11.96 2.31
N MET A 48 9.18 11.89 1.26
CA MET A 48 9.53 12.44 -0.06
C MET A 48 9.46 13.97 -0.08
N VAL A 49 8.47 14.57 0.57
CA VAL A 49 8.35 16.04 0.65
C VAL A 49 9.48 16.61 1.51
N ASP A 50 9.74 16.06 2.69
CA ASP A 50 10.85 16.50 3.55
C ASP A 50 12.22 16.38 2.84
N ASP A 51 12.40 15.36 2.02
CA ASP A 51 13.63 15.19 1.22
C ASP A 51 13.74 16.26 0.12
N ALA A 52 12.64 16.59 -0.55
CA ALA A 52 12.58 17.63 -1.58
C ALA A 52 12.82 19.03 -0.99
N GLU A 53 12.23 19.33 0.18
CA GLU A 53 12.47 20.57 0.94
C GLU A 53 13.94 20.68 1.35
N ARG A 54 14.50 19.63 1.95
CA ARG A 54 15.90 19.59 2.41
C ARG A 54 16.91 19.74 1.26
N LYS A 55 16.58 19.25 0.06
CA LYS A 55 17.40 19.41 -1.16
C LYS A 55 17.23 20.76 -1.82
N GLY A 56 16.29 21.59 -1.35
CA GLY A 56 15.98 22.89 -1.95
C GLY A 56 15.33 22.79 -3.33
N VAL A 57 14.75 21.65 -3.70
CA VAL A 57 13.98 21.49 -4.94
C VAL A 57 12.50 21.83 -4.77
N LEU A 58 12.01 21.78 -3.52
CA LEU A 58 10.68 22.22 -3.14
C LEU A 58 10.81 23.32 -2.06
N TRP A 59 10.20 24.47 -2.29
CA TRP A 59 10.20 25.61 -1.38
C TRP A 59 8.77 26.03 -1.01
N PRO A 60 8.57 26.86 0.03
CA PRO A 60 7.23 27.32 0.42
C PRO A 60 6.43 27.92 -0.76
N GLY A 61 5.18 27.48 -0.91
CA GLY A 61 4.33 27.83 -2.06
C GLY A 61 4.69 27.10 -3.36
N GLY A 62 5.59 26.12 -3.31
CA GLY A 62 5.98 25.33 -4.47
C GLY A 62 4.86 24.42 -4.99
N ARG A 63 5.05 23.87 -6.18
CA ARG A 63 4.06 23.05 -6.88
C ARG A 63 4.54 21.60 -7.02
N ILE A 64 3.69 20.67 -6.65
CA ILE A 64 3.96 19.23 -6.65
C ILE A 64 3.07 18.54 -7.68
N VAL A 65 3.63 17.57 -8.41
CA VAL A 65 2.86 16.63 -9.22
C VAL A 65 3.20 15.19 -8.83
N GLU A 66 2.19 14.31 -8.83
CA GLU A 66 2.43 12.89 -8.58
C GLU A 66 1.38 12.01 -9.26
N SER A 67 1.83 10.82 -9.67
CA SER A 67 0.98 9.75 -10.18
C SER A 67 0.37 8.96 -9.05
N SER A 68 -0.96 8.99 -8.89
CA SER A 68 -1.62 8.19 -7.87
C SER A 68 -3.02 7.74 -8.28
N SER A 69 -3.36 6.50 -7.94
CA SER A 69 -4.71 5.95 -8.05
C SER A 69 -5.53 6.04 -6.74
N GLY A 70 -5.05 6.76 -5.72
CA GLY A 70 -5.79 6.92 -4.47
C GLY A 70 -4.93 7.33 -3.26
N SER A 71 -4.43 6.37 -2.50
CA SER A 71 -3.86 6.61 -1.16
C SER A 71 -2.70 7.62 -1.11
N LEU A 72 -1.77 7.61 -2.09
CA LEU A 72 -0.71 8.62 -2.09
C LEU A 72 -1.23 10.00 -2.52
N GLY A 73 -2.20 10.06 -3.45
CA GLY A 73 -2.85 11.30 -3.83
C GLY A 73 -3.49 11.98 -2.61
N ILE A 74 -4.22 11.23 -1.79
CA ILE A 74 -4.81 11.75 -0.55
C ILE A 74 -3.70 12.21 0.42
N ALA A 75 -2.65 11.40 0.61
CA ALA A 75 -1.56 11.76 1.52
C ALA A 75 -0.83 13.06 1.12
N LEU A 76 -0.57 13.23 -0.17
CA LEU A 76 0.04 14.46 -0.70
C LEU A 76 -0.93 15.64 -0.64
N SER A 77 -2.24 15.44 -0.85
CA SER A 77 -3.23 16.49 -0.68
C SER A 77 -3.30 16.98 0.78
N VAL A 78 -3.23 16.05 1.77
CA VAL A 78 -3.12 16.41 3.20
C VAL A 78 -1.87 17.24 3.47
N ILE A 79 -0.72 16.87 2.91
CA ILE A 79 0.54 17.60 3.10
C ILE A 79 0.46 18.96 2.41
N ALA A 80 -0.02 19.02 1.17
CA ALA A 80 -0.14 20.26 0.40
C ALA A 80 -1.02 21.27 1.13
N ALA A 81 -2.21 20.87 1.56
CA ALA A 81 -3.09 21.71 2.38
C ALA A 81 -2.45 22.15 3.69
N SER A 82 -1.69 21.26 4.35
CA SER A 82 -1.08 21.54 5.67
C SER A 82 0.16 22.42 5.59
N ARG A 83 0.90 22.40 4.48
CA ARG A 83 2.18 23.11 4.31
C ARG A 83 2.13 24.25 3.28
N GLY A 84 0.99 24.46 2.62
CA GLY A 84 0.81 25.54 1.65
C GLY A 84 1.49 25.27 0.30
N TYR A 85 1.38 24.04 -0.20
CA TYR A 85 1.80 23.67 -1.55
C TYR A 85 0.61 23.56 -2.49
N ASP A 86 0.82 23.81 -3.78
CA ASP A 86 -0.10 23.40 -4.82
C ASP A 86 0.19 21.95 -5.22
N PHE A 87 -0.84 21.12 -5.30
CA PHE A 87 -0.66 19.71 -5.67
C PHE A 87 -1.56 19.31 -6.83
N THR A 88 -0.97 18.71 -7.85
CA THR A 88 -1.68 18.08 -8.98
C THR A 88 -1.55 16.55 -8.90
N CYS A 89 -2.67 15.86 -8.74
CA CYS A 89 -2.75 14.41 -8.77
C CYS A 89 -3.06 13.91 -10.19
N VAL A 90 -2.10 13.21 -10.82
CA VAL A 90 -2.34 12.53 -12.10
C VAL A 90 -2.87 11.14 -11.83
N THR A 91 -4.13 10.90 -12.20
CA THR A 91 -4.88 9.66 -11.90
C THR A 91 -5.46 9.02 -13.17
N ASP A 92 -6.26 7.98 -13.01
CA ASP A 92 -6.88 7.20 -14.07
C ASP A 92 -8.31 6.76 -13.68
N PRO A 93 -9.09 6.09 -14.55
CA PRO A 93 -10.46 5.69 -14.27
C PRO A 93 -10.64 4.68 -13.11
N ASN A 94 -9.57 4.02 -12.66
CA ASN A 94 -9.63 3.05 -11.56
C ASN A 94 -9.61 3.72 -10.17
N VAL A 95 -9.42 5.05 -10.10
CA VAL A 95 -9.51 5.76 -8.83
C VAL A 95 -10.94 5.67 -8.27
N SER A 96 -11.08 5.28 -7.00
CA SER A 96 -12.40 5.23 -6.38
C SER A 96 -13.03 6.62 -6.30
N PRO A 97 -14.36 6.74 -6.50
CA PRO A 97 -15.06 8.03 -6.37
C PRO A 97 -14.80 8.71 -5.01
N GLN A 98 -14.70 7.93 -3.93
CA GLN A 98 -14.40 8.46 -2.60
C GLN A 98 -13.00 9.06 -2.52
N SER A 99 -11.99 8.37 -3.05
CA SER A 99 -10.62 8.89 -3.09
C SER A 99 -10.51 10.16 -3.92
N LEU A 100 -11.18 10.19 -5.07
CA LEU A 100 -11.21 11.36 -5.95
C LEU A 100 -11.88 12.56 -5.29
N ALA A 101 -13.02 12.32 -4.62
CA ALA A 101 -13.74 13.37 -3.89
C ALA A 101 -12.88 13.94 -2.76
N LEU A 102 -12.16 13.08 -2.01
CA LEU A 102 -11.30 13.52 -0.90
C LEU A 102 -10.08 14.29 -1.41
N ILE A 103 -9.44 13.87 -2.48
CA ILE A 103 -8.31 14.60 -3.10
C ILE A 103 -8.76 16.02 -3.48
N ARG A 104 -9.92 16.17 -4.13
CA ARG A 104 -10.48 17.48 -4.50
C ARG A 104 -10.89 18.32 -3.30
N ALA A 105 -11.51 17.70 -2.30
CA ALA A 105 -11.93 18.40 -1.07
C ALA A 105 -10.74 18.97 -0.27
N LEU A 106 -9.55 18.33 -0.41
CA LEU A 106 -8.30 18.82 0.18
C LEU A 106 -7.61 19.90 -0.67
N GLY A 107 -8.23 20.34 -1.77
CA GLY A 107 -7.75 21.44 -2.61
C GLY A 107 -6.77 21.04 -3.71
N ALA A 108 -6.56 19.74 -3.95
CA ALA A 108 -5.67 19.31 -5.03
C ALA A 108 -6.36 19.34 -6.40
N ASP A 109 -5.61 19.71 -7.42
CA ASP A 109 -5.99 19.56 -8.82
C ASP A 109 -5.90 18.09 -9.25
N VAL A 110 -6.78 17.70 -10.19
CA VAL A 110 -6.82 16.34 -10.71
C VAL A 110 -6.73 16.33 -12.23
N VAL A 111 -5.72 15.63 -12.73
CA VAL A 111 -5.57 15.32 -14.16
C VAL A 111 -5.81 13.83 -14.36
N GLN A 112 -6.83 13.46 -15.14
CA GLN A 112 -7.19 12.07 -15.38
C GLN A 112 -6.74 11.64 -16.78
N VAL A 113 -5.88 10.59 -16.86
CA VAL A 113 -5.54 9.92 -18.12
C VAL A 113 -6.58 8.82 -18.40
N THR A 114 -6.89 8.60 -19.69
CA THR A 114 -7.90 7.63 -20.12
C THR A 114 -7.34 6.50 -20.98
N ARG A 115 -6.11 6.69 -21.54
CA ARG A 115 -5.46 5.70 -22.39
C ARG A 115 -4.67 4.69 -21.57
N ARG A 116 -4.90 3.40 -21.82
CA ARG A 116 -4.11 2.32 -21.20
C ARG A 116 -2.69 2.28 -21.74
N ASP A 117 -1.74 1.83 -20.93
CA ASP A 117 -0.37 1.53 -21.35
C ASP A 117 -0.29 0.14 -22.04
N HIS A 118 0.91 -0.23 -22.51
CA HIS A 118 1.15 -1.47 -23.26
C HIS A 118 0.89 -2.76 -22.43
N ASN A 119 0.89 -2.67 -21.09
CA ASN A 119 0.56 -3.77 -20.19
C ASN A 119 -0.92 -3.75 -19.73
N GLY A 120 -1.76 -2.96 -20.41
CA GLY A 120 -3.18 -2.85 -20.12
C GLY A 120 -3.54 -2.04 -18.86
N GLY A 121 -2.55 -1.50 -18.15
CA GLY A 121 -2.72 -0.58 -17.02
C GLY A 121 -2.70 0.89 -17.45
N TYR A 122 -2.54 1.78 -16.46
CA TYR A 122 -2.48 3.22 -16.68
C TYR A 122 -1.21 3.88 -16.15
N LEU A 123 -0.33 3.13 -15.45
CA LEU A 123 0.84 3.70 -14.80
C LEU A 123 1.79 4.35 -15.81
N GLY A 124 2.08 3.68 -16.93
CA GLY A 124 2.93 4.21 -17.96
C GLY A 124 2.39 5.53 -18.56
N THR A 125 1.07 5.59 -18.81
CA THR A 125 0.41 6.79 -19.36
C THR A 125 0.38 7.93 -18.34
N ARG A 126 0.16 7.66 -17.05
CA ARG A 126 0.25 8.67 -15.99
C ARG A 126 1.65 9.26 -15.89
N ILE A 127 2.69 8.41 -15.93
CA ILE A 127 4.09 8.87 -15.90
C ILE A 127 4.41 9.70 -17.14
N ALA A 128 4.00 9.26 -18.34
CA ALA A 128 4.19 10.06 -19.57
C ALA A 128 3.55 11.45 -19.46
N ARG A 129 2.32 11.51 -18.90
CA ARG A 129 1.64 12.79 -18.67
C ARG A 129 2.40 13.70 -17.71
N ILE A 130 2.99 13.13 -16.64
CA ILE A 130 3.81 13.91 -15.70
C ILE A 130 5.06 14.47 -16.40
N HIS A 131 5.74 13.69 -17.24
CA HIS A 131 6.87 14.17 -18.00
C HIS A 131 6.48 15.35 -18.91
N GLU A 132 5.37 15.24 -19.67
CA GLU A 132 4.85 16.37 -20.46
C GLU A 132 4.62 17.63 -19.60
N MET A 133 4.09 17.46 -18.38
CA MET A 133 3.83 18.59 -17.48
C MET A 133 5.12 19.21 -16.93
N THR A 134 6.10 18.37 -16.53
CA THR A 134 7.38 18.86 -16.00
C THR A 134 8.29 19.44 -17.07
N ASP A 135 8.21 18.94 -18.29
CA ASP A 135 8.93 19.51 -19.45
C ASP A 135 8.38 20.89 -19.84
N ALA A 136 7.06 21.07 -19.72
CA ALA A 136 6.40 22.35 -19.97
C ALA A 136 6.59 23.37 -18.84
N ASP A 137 6.81 22.89 -17.61
CA ASP A 137 6.93 23.71 -16.40
C ASP A 137 8.04 23.20 -15.47
N PRO A 138 9.27 23.73 -15.60
CA PRO A 138 10.42 23.34 -14.78
C PRO A 138 10.27 23.63 -13.27
N GLY A 139 9.30 24.45 -12.87
CA GLY A 139 8.98 24.72 -11.47
C GLY A 139 8.06 23.67 -10.82
N LEU A 140 7.59 22.69 -11.60
CA LEU A 140 6.73 21.62 -11.10
C LEU A 140 7.56 20.43 -10.60
N VAL A 141 7.46 20.11 -9.32
CA VAL A 141 8.25 19.06 -8.66
C VAL A 141 7.54 17.72 -8.71
N TRP A 142 8.09 16.75 -9.44
CA TRP A 142 7.65 15.37 -9.40
C TRP A 142 8.39 14.58 -8.32
N LEU A 143 7.68 14.07 -7.33
CA LEU A 143 8.27 13.32 -6.20
C LEU A 143 8.66 11.89 -6.58
N ASN A 144 7.99 11.29 -7.56
CA ASN A 144 8.27 9.96 -8.12
C ASN A 144 8.32 8.83 -7.09
N GLN A 145 7.15 8.44 -6.56
CA GLN A 145 7.04 7.39 -5.56
C GLN A 145 7.66 6.02 -5.94
N TYR A 146 7.85 5.78 -7.24
CA TYR A 146 8.34 4.49 -7.77
C TYR A 146 9.87 4.39 -7.78
N ALA A 147 10.56 5.55 -7.87
CA ALA A 147 12.02 5.62 -7.97
C ALA A 147 12.68 6.37 -6.80
N ASN A 148 11.95 7.20 -6.06
CA ASN A 148 12.51 8.05 -5.02
C ASN A 148 12.96 7.26 -3.80
N PRO A 149 14.27 7.24 -3.46
CA PRO A 149 14.78 6.52 -2.28
C PRO A 149 14.20 7.00 -0.96
N ALA A 150 13.74 8.26 -0.88
CA ALA A 150 13.13 8.81 0.34
C ALA A 150 11.84 8.08 0.73
N ASN A 151 11.10 7.50 -0.24
CA ASN A 151 9.98 6.62 0.03
C ASN A 151 10.40 5.42 0.89
N ALA A 152 11.41 4.65 0.44
CA ALA A 152 11.91 3.51 1.20
C ALA A 152 12.59 3.92 2.53
N GLN A 153 13.33 5.04 2.54
CA GLN A 153 13.98 5.55 3.75
C GLN A 153 12.97 5.92 4.85
N ALA A 154 11.81 6.47 4.50
CA ALA A 154 10.76 6.79 5.46
C ALA A 154 10.29 5.52 6.19
N HIS A 155 10.11 4.41 5.46
CA HIS A 155 9.71 3.14 6.06
C HIS A 155 10.82 2.45 6.85
N ALA A 156 12.07 2.55 6.43
CA ALA A 156 13.20 2.06 7.20
C ALA A 156 13.28 2.76 8.57
N ARG A 157 13.16 4.09 8.58
CA ARG A 157 13.30 4.91 9.80
C ARG A 157 12.09 4.85 10.73
N ARG A 158 10.89 4.63 10.21
CA ARG A 158 9.65 4.68 10.98
C ARG A 158 9.01 3.30 11.13
N THR A 159 8.55 2.70 10.05
CA THR A 159 7.81 1.44 10.07
C THR A 159 8.65 0.29 10.63
N ALA A 160 9.83 0.06 10.07
CA ALA A 160 10.70 -1.04 10.50
C ALA A 160 11.27 -0.82 11.90
N THR A 161 11.71 0.41 12.23
CA THR A 161 12.19 0.76 13.58
C THR A 161 11.09 0.54 14.61
N SER A 162 9.84 0.96 14.33
CA SER A 162 8.71 0.75 15.23
C SER A 162 8.41 -0.74 15.44
N ILE A 163 8.50 -1.56 14.40
CA ILE A 163 8.31 -3.02 14.54
C ILE A 163 9.34 -3.61 15.50
N LEU A 164 10.62 -3.38 15.27
CA LEU A 164 11.68 -3.93 16.13
C LEU A 164 11.63 -3.38 17.56
N LYS A 165 11.25 -2.10 17.73
CA LYS A 165 11.09 -1.47 19.04
C LYS A 165 9.98 -2.11 19.86
N ASN A 166 8.82 -2.40 19.26
CA ASN A 166 7.62 -2.84 19.99
C ASN A 166 7.50 -4.37 20.06
N ILE A 167 7.93 -5.08 19.01
CA ILE A 167 7.82 -6.54 18.94
C ILE A 167 9.12 -7.24 19.36
N GLY A 168 10.27 -6.57 19.17
CA GLY A 168 11.59 -7.15 19.44
C GLY A 168 11.98 -8.18 18.39
N HIS A 169 12.08 -9.45 18.76
CA HIS A 169 12.39 -10.53 17.82
C HIS A 169 11.22 -10.78 16.86
N VAL A 170 11.52 -10.86 15.58
CA VAL A 170 10.56 -11.17 14.52
C VAL A 170 11.13 -12.30 13.66
N ASP A 171 10.40 -13.41 13.55
CA ASP A 171 10.79 -14.55 12.71
C ASP A 171 10.42 -14.30 11.25
N VAL A 172 9.21 -13.78 11.00
CA VAL A 172 8.72 -13.52 9.65
C VAL A 172 8.08 -12.14 9.57
N LEU A 173 8.49 -11.36 8.59
CA LEU A 173 7.86 -10.08 8.24
C LEU A 173 7.18 -10.19 6.87
N VAL A 174 5.87 -9.92 6.82
CA VAL A 174 5.06 -10.03 5.60
C VAL A 174 4.59 -8.66 5.15
N VAL A 175 4.94 -8.26 3.93
CA VAL A 175 4.69 -6.92 3.41
C VAL A 175 4.14 -6.96 2.00
N GLY A 176 3.02 -6.28 1.77
CA GLY A 176 2.45 -6.13 0.45
C GLY A 176 3.27 -5.21 -0.47
N ALA A 177 3.36 -5.55 -1.74
CA ALA A 177 4.15 -4.86 -2.75
C ALA A 177 3.29 -4.05 -3.73
N GLY A 178 3.27 -2.72 -3.56
CA GLY A 178 2.80 -1.75 -4.57
C GLY A 178 4.01 -1.06 -5.22
N THR A 179 4.33 0.18 -4.82
CA THR A 179 5.56 0.87 -5.26
C THR A 179 6.85 0.25 -4.71
N THR A 180 6.72 -0.75 -3.89
CA THR A 180 7.78 -1.44 -3.12
C THR A 180 8.50 -0.58 -2.07
N GLY A 181 8.15 0.69 -1.90
CA GLY A 181 8.80 1.57 -0.92
C GLY A 181 8.75 1.03 0.51
N THR A 182 7.57 0.59 0.96
CA THR A 182 7.40 -0.01 2.30
C THR A 182 8.20 -1.30 2.43
N LEU A 183 8.07 -2.20 1.45
CA LEU A 183 8.79 -3.47 1.42
C LEU A 183 10.31 -3.25 1.47
N MET A 184 10.86 -2.47 0.55
CA MET A 184 12.31 -2.24 0.46
C MET A 184 12.86 -1.47 1.65
N GLY A 185 12.08 -0.52 2.20
CA GLY A 185 12.46 0.19 3.42
C GLY A 185 12.57 -0.76 4.62
N CYS A 186 11.56 -1.59 4.82
CA CYS A 186 11.58 -2.60 5.87
C CYS A 186 12.70 -3.63 5.64
N THR A 187 12.82 -4.17 4.45
CA THR A 187 13.86 -5.15 4.08
C THR A 187 15.25 -4.61 4.42
N ARG A 188 15.58 -3.39 3.95
CA ARG A 188 16.89 -2.77 4.22
C ARG A 188 17.17 -2.65 5.72
N HIS A 189 16.19 -2.23 6.51
CA HIS A 189 16.34 -2.06 7.96
C HIS A 189 16.52 -3.43 8.64
N PHE A 190 15.69 -4.40 8.30
CA PHE A 190 15.75 -5.73 8.88
C PHE A 190 17.05 -6.46 8.53
N ARG A 191 17.57 -6.35 7.30
CA ARG A 191 18.88 -6.92 6.93
C ARG A 191 20.03 -6.37 7.80
N THR A 192 19.88 -5.14 8.29
CA THR A 192 20.91 -4.52 9.17
C THR A 192 20.73 -4.92 10.63
N PHE A 193 19.50 -4.91 11.15
CA PHE A 193 19.26 -5.00 12.59
C PHE A 193 18.60 -6.32 13.04
N SER A 194 18.06 -7.11 12.12
CA SER A 194 17.43 -8.41 12.38
C SER A 194 17.61 -9.34 11.16
N PRO A 195 18.86 -9.68 10.79
CA PRO A 195 19.17 -10.39 9.53
C PRO A 195 18.58 -11.79 9.45
N TRP A 196 18.18 -12.38 10.56
CA TRP A 196 17.53 -13.68 10.65
C TRP A 196 16.04 -13.64 10.27
N THR A 197 15.41 -12.47 10.26
CA THR A 197 13.99 -12.33 9.92
C THR A 197 13.77 -12.69 8.44
N LYS A 198 12.88 -13.65 8.20
CA LYS A 198 12.42 -13.98 6.86
C LYS A 198 11.51 -12.87 6.34
N ILE A 199 11.86 -12.28 5.20
CA ILE A 199 11.08 -11.21 4.54
C ILE A 199 10.24 -11.83 3.42
N VAL A 200 8.94 -11.78 3.57
CA VAL A 200 7.97 -12.25 2.58
C VAL A 200 7.32 -11.06 1.89
N ALA A 201 7.52 -10.96 0.59
CA ALA A 201 6.82 -10.01 -0.26
C ALA A 201 5.49 -10.63 -0.72
N VAL A 202 4.40 -9.88 -0.60
CA VAL A 202 3.10 -10.30 -1.12
C VAL A 202 2.74 -9.41 -2.31
N ASP A 203 2.44 -10.05 -3.43
CA ASP A 203 1.96 -9.39 -4.64
C ASP A 203 0.65 -10.06 -5.10
N THR A 204 -0.03 -9.45 -6.05
CA THR A 204 -1.28 -9.99 -6.59
C THR A 204 -1.08 -10.60 -7.96
N VAL A 205 -1.87 -11.60 -8.28
CA VAL A 205 -1.92 -12.16 -9.65
C VAL A 205 -2.24 -11.05 -10.66
N GLY A 206 -1.56 -11.06 -11.80
CA GLY A 206 -1.65 -9.99 -12.81
C GLY A 206 -0.72 -8.79 -12.59
N SER A 207 0.10 -8.82 -11.53
CA SER A 207 1.18 -7.84 -11.31
C SER A 207 2.46 -8.23 -12.04
N VAL A 208 3.18 -7.24 -12.58
CA VAL A 208 4.49 -7.45 -13.20
C VAL A 208 5.67 -7.11 -12.27
N THR A 209 5.41 -6.74 -11.02
CA THR A 209 6.45 -6.27 -10.08
C THR A 209 7.57 -7.29 -9.90
N PHE A 210 7.22 -8.56 -9.74
CA PHE A 210 8.20 -9.67 -9.56
C PHE A 210 8.33 -10.56 -10.81
N GLY A 211 7.91 -10.07 -11.99
CA GLY A 211 8.12 -10.77 -13.26
C GLY A 211 6.96 -11.69 -13.67
N GLY A 212 5.81 -11.61 -13.00
CA GLY A 212 4.60 -12.29 -13.43
C GLY A 212 4.02 -11.71 -14.73
N PRO A 213 3.13 -12.43 -15.42
CA PRO A 213 2.42 -11.92 -16.59
C PRO A 213 1.44 -10.81 -16.19
N PRO A 214 1.28 -9.75 -17.01
CA PRO A 214 0.29 -8.72 -16.74
C PRO A 214 -1.13 -9.27 -16.85
N GLY A 215 -2.01 -8.84 -15.94
CA GLY A 215 -3.42 -9.22 -15.93
C GLY A 215 -4.31 -8.16 -15.30
N PRO A 216 -5.65 -8.32 -15.37
CA PRO A 216 -6.60 -7.44 -14.72
C PRO A 216 -6.44 -7.49 -13.21
N ARG A 217 -6.65 -6.34 -12.57
CA ARG A 217 -6.63 -6.17 -11.11
C ARG A 217 -7.70 -5.17 -10.74
N HIS A 218 -8.48 -5.50 -9.72
CA HIS A 218 -9.68 -4.77 -9.31
C HIS A 218 -9.48 -4.06 -7.96
N ILE A 219 -8.54 -4.55 -7.13
CA ILE A 219 -8.27 -4.03 -5.80
C ILE A 219 -7.01 -3.15 -5.86
N PRO A 220 -7.10 -1.85 -5.48
CA PRO A 220 -5.94 -0.98 -5.45
C PRO A 220 -5.02 -1.31 -4.26
N GLY A 221 -3.75 -0.93 -4.38
CA GLY A 221 -2.76 -1.00 -3.28
C GLY A 221 -1.62 -1.96 -3.53
N LEU A 222 -1.87 -3.14 -4.08
CA LEU A 222 -0.85 -4.11 -4.50
C LEU A 222 -0.73 -4.17 -6.02
N GLY A 223 0.44 -4.60 -6.45
CA GLY A 223 0.76 -4.86 -7.85
C GLY A 223 0.89 -3.60 -8.70
N THR A 224 1.62 -3.77 -9.79
CA THR A 224 1.86 -2.70 -10.77
C THR A 224 1.84 -3.26 -12.19
N SER A 225 1.56 -2.40 -13.19
CA SER A 225 1.70 -2.73 -14.62
C SER A 225 3.11 -2.44 -15.17
N ARG A 226 4.00 -1.90 -14.33
CA ARG A 226 5.42 -1.65 -14.62
C ARG A 226 6.21 -1.88 -13.34
N ARG A 227 7.34 -2.62 -13.41
CA ARG A 227 8.21 -2.81 -12.24
C ARG A 227 8.72 -1.47 -11.72
N PRO A 228 8.51 -1.15 -10.42
CA PRO A 228 9.07 0.04 -9.80
C PRO A 228 10.59 0.00 -9.77
N GLU A 229 11.24 1.13 -9.95
CA GLU A 229 12.70 1.27 -9.90
C GLU A 229 13.27 1.00 -8.49
N LEU A 230 12.46 1.17 -7.45
CA LEU A 230 12.83 0.81 -6.07
C LEU A 230 12.90 -0.72 -5.85
N CYS A 231 12.21 -1.51 -6.65
CA CYS A 231 12.09 -2.96 -6.45
C CYS A 231 13.44 -3.66 -6.58
N ARG A 232 13.79 -4.44 -5.55
CA ARG A 232 14.97 -5.33 -5.50
C ARG A 232 14.52 -6.73 -5.11
N PRO A 233 14.10 -7.56 -6.08
CA PRO A 233 13.55 -8.89 -5.80
C PRO A 233 14.57 -9.82 -5.11
N ASP A 234 15.86 -9.62 -5.39
CA ASP A 234 17.00 -10.34 -4.80
C ASP A 234 17.19 -10.10 -3.30
N GLN A 235 16.52 -9.10 -2.73
CA GLN A 235 16.63 -8.74 -1.31
C GLN A 235 15.52 -9.34 -0.44
N VAL A 236 14.50 -9.95 -1.02
CA VAL A 236 13.43 -10.64 -0.29
C VAL A 236 13.66 -12.15 -0.30
N ASP A 237 13.20 -12.85 0.74
CA ASP A 237 13.43 -14.29 0.87
C ASP A 237 12.38 -15.11 0.10
N GLU A 238 11.15 -14.58 0.02
CA GLU A 238 10.04 -15.25 -0.65
C GLU A 238 9.08 -14.22 -1.26
N VAL A 239 8.50 -14.55 -2.41
CA VAL A 239 7.40 -13.80 -3.04
C VAL A 239 6.19 -14.71 -3.12
N VAL A 240 5.07 -14.27 -2.55
CA VAL A 240 3.78 -14.97 -2.60
C VAL A 240 2.82 -14.18 -3.46
N LEU A 241 2.26 -14.81 -4.49
CA LEU A 241 1.21 -14.24 -5.33
C LEU A 241 -0.15 -14.66 -4.78
N VAL A 242 -1.07 -13.71 -4.63
CA VAL A 242 -2.40 -13.93 -4.08
C VAL A 242 -3.45 -13.55 -5.10
N ASP A 243 -4.48 -14.38 -5.22
CA ASP A 243 -5.68 -14.03 -5.96
C ASP A 243 -6.50 -12.98 -5.20
N GLU A 244 -7.05 -12.01 -5.91
CA GLU A 244 -7.84 -10.95 -5.27
C GLU A 244 -9.10 -11.48 -4.58
N SER A 245 -9.66 -12.60 -5.05
CA SER A 245 -10.78 -13.27 -4.40
C SER A 245 -10.45 -13.76 -2.99
N ASP A 246 -9.24 -14.26 -2.76
CA ASP A 246 -8.79 -14.71 -1.44
C ASP A 246 -8.55 -13.51 -0.51
N ALA A 247 -8.03 -12.42 -1.05
CA ALA A 247 -7.91 -11.16 -0.32
C ALA A 247 -9.29 -10.64 0.14
N VAL A 248 -10.31 -10.71 -0.74
CA VAL A 248 -11.69 -10.32 -0.41
C VAL A 248 -12.26 -11.18 0.69
N ARG A 249 -12.14 -12.53 0.59
CA ARG A 249 -12.61 -13.45 1.64
C ARG A 249 -11.98 -13.13 2.99
N MET A 250 -10.66 -12.91 3.02
CA MET A 250 -9.93 -12.59 4.24
C MET A 250 -10.39 -11.26 4.86
N CYS A 251 -10.53 -10.20 4.06
CA CYS A 251 -11.06 -8.92 4.55
C CYS A 251 -12.44 -9.07 5.17
N ARG A 252 -13.35 -9.78 4.48
CA ARG A 252 -14.72 -9.98 4.94
C ARG A 252 -14.80 -10.86 6.20
N ARG A 253 -13.94 -11.89 6.30
CA ARG A 253 -13.81 -12.72 7.50
C ARG A 253 -13.42 -11.87 8.70
N LEU A 254 -12.35 -11.08 8.61
CA LEU A 254 -11.89 -10.21 9.69
C LEU A 254 -12.93 -9.17 10.11
N ALA A 255 -13.63 -8.58 9.15
CA ALA A 255 -14.70 -7.63 9.47
C ALA A 255 -15.82 -8.26 10.27
N ARG A 256 -16.24 -9.49 9.93
CA ARG A 256 -17.34 -10.21 10.61
C ARG A 256 -16.92 -10.80 11.96
N GLU A 257 -15.75 -11.40 12.01
CA GLU A 257 -15.30 -12.14 13.20
C GLU A 257 -14.61 -11.26 14.23
N ARG A 258 -13.95 -10.18 13.79
CA ARG A 258 -13.12 -9.33 14.64
C ARG A 258 -13.58 -7.87 14.71
N GLY A 259 -14.64 -7.49 13.98
CA GLY A 259 -15.07 -6.10 13.89
C GLY A 259 -14.00 -5.19 13.27
N LEU A 260 -13.11 -5.75 12.45
CA LEU A 260 -11.94 -5.05 11.90
C LEU A 260 -12.02 -5.01 10.37
N PRO A 261 -12.70 -4.03 9.78
CA PRO A 261 -12.69 -3.83 8.34
C PRO A 261 -11.34 -3.26 7.93
N LEU A 262 -10.60 -3.99 7.10
CA LEU A 262 -9.27 -3.63 6.59
C LEU A 262 -9.28 -3.49 5.08
N GLY A 263 -8.27 -2.81 4.52
CA GLY A 263 -8.12 -2.68 3.08
C GLY A 263 -7.66 -3.97 2.41
N GLY A 264 -7.87 -4.07 1.09
CA GLY A 264 -7.59 -5.27 0.30
C GLY A 264 -6.13 -5.73 0.37
N SER A 265 -5.19 -4.80 0.50
CA SER A 265 -3.78 -5.13 0.67
C SER A 265 -3.51 -5.93 1.95
N THR A 266 -4.27 -5.67 3.03
CA THR A 266 -4.19 -6.47 4.26
C THR A 266 -4.78 -7.85 4.05
N GLY A 267 -5.92 -7.92 3.34
CA GLY A 267 -6.51 -9.20 2.94
C GLY A 267 -5.52 -10.08 2.18
N SER A 268 -4.82 -9.51 1.20
CA SER A 268 -3.77 -10.23 0.45
C SER A 268 -2.63 -10.69 1.35
N VAL A 269 -2.14 -9.83 2.26
CA VAL A 269 -1.04 -10.18 3.19
C VAL A 269 -1.44 -11.35 4.09
N LEU A 270 -2.67 -11.36 4.61
CA LEU A 270 -3.15 -12.43 5.48
C LEU A 270 -3.51 -13.71 4.71
N ALA A 271 -4.06 -13.60 3.50
CA ALA A 271 -4.28 -14.76 2.63
C ALA A 271 -2.94 -15.43 2.22
N ALA A 272 -1.91 -14.64 1.95
CA ALA A 272 -0.56 -15.17 1.74
C ALA A 272 -0.05 -15.92 2.98
N LEU A 273 -0.19 -15.34 4.17
CA LEU A 273 0.19 -15.99 5.42
C LEU A 273 -0.58 -17.30 5.64
N GLU A 274 -1.90 -17.31 5.41
CA GLU A 274 -2.73 -18.50 5.52
C GLU A 274 -2.21 -19.63 4.61
N SER A 275 -1.86 -19.31 3.36
CA SER A 275 -1.34 -20.28 2.38
C SER A 275 0.04 -20.83 2.72
N MET A 276 0.77 -20.20 3.63
CA MET A 276 2.13 -20.61 4.02
C MET A 276 2.24 -21.03 5.49
N THR A 277 1.13 -21.11 6.22
CA THR A 277 1.13 -21.42 7.67
C THR A 277 1.87 -22.71 7.99
N ASP A 278 1.71 -23.77 7.19
CA ASP A 278 2.39 -25.05 7.39
C ASP A 278 3.93 -24.97 7.23
N ARG A 279 4.44 -23.90 6.63
CA ARG A 279 5.88 -23.65 6.40
C ARG A 279 6.48 -22.67 7.42
N ILE A 280 5.67 -22.17 8.35
CA ILE A 280 6.10 -21.29 9.43
C ILE A 280 6.16 -22.13 10.71
N PRO A 281 7.31 -22.22 11.41
CA PRO A 281 7.42 -22.97 12.63
C PRO A 281 6.41 -22.52 13.68
N ALA A 282 5.82 -23.45 14.40
CA ALA A 282 4.88 -23.14 15.48
C ALA A 282 5.53 -22.25 16.54
N GLY A 283 4.78 -21.27 17.04
CA GLY A 283 5.26 -20.27 18.00
C GLY A 283 6.10 -19.15 17.40
N SER A 284 6.28 -19.12 16.06
CA SER A 284 6.98 -18.00 15.39
C SER A 284 6.26 -16.68 15.61
N ARG A 285 7.04 -15.61 15.82
CA ARG A 285 6.54 -14.23 15.88
C ARG A 285 6.50 -13.65 14.47
N VAL A 286 5.28 -13.43 13.98
CA VAL A 286 5.00 -12.96 12.62
C VAL A 286 4.43 -11.57 12.66
N VAL A 287 5.00 -10.66 11.89
CA VAL A 287 4.45 -9.32 11.70
C VAL A 287 3.90 -9.18 10.29
N ALA A 288 2.62 -8.83 10.20
CA ALA A 288 1.92 -8.56 8.95
C ALA A 288 1.58 -7.07 8.84
N LEU A 289 1.98 -6.43 7.72
CA LEU A 289 1.65 -5.03 7.48
C LEU A 289 0.22 -4.88 6.99
N SER A 290 -0.55 -4.00 7.68
CA SER A 290 -1.89 -3.56 7.31
C SER A 290 -1.83 -2.11 6.83
N PRO A 291 -1.81 -1.86 5.50
CA PRO A 291 -1.50 -0.53 4.97
C PRO A 291 -2.61 0.50 5.13
N ASP A 292 -3.88 0.09 5.16
CA ASP A 292 -5.04 0.97 5.25
C ASP A 292 -6.26 0.25 5.85
N MET A 293 -7.27 1.06 6.21
CA MET A 293 -8.53 0.57 6.77
C MET A 293 -9.57 0.33 5.68
N GLY A 294 -10.68 -0.33 6.04
CA GLY A 294 -11.73 -0.78 5.12
C GLY A 294 -12.74 0.28 4.69
N ASP A 295 -12.75 1.45 5.31
CA ASP A 295 -13.73 2.52 5.05
C ASP A 295 -13.81 2.95 3.57
N ARG A 296 -12.71 2.86 2.83
CA ARG A 296 -12.65 3.17 1.39
C ARG A 296 -13.15 2.05 0.49
N TYR A 297 -13.39 0.87 1.04
CA TYR A 297 -13.73 -0.35 0.32
C TYR A 297 -15.18 -0.80 0.55
N VAL A 298 -16.00 0.03 1.22
CA VAL A 298 -17.40 -0.28 1.55
C VAL A 298 -18.28 -0.48 0.31
N ARG A 299 -17.90 0.10 -0.83
CA ARG A 299 -18.58 -0.05 -2.13
C ARG A 299 -17.86 -1.02 -3.09
N THR A 300 -16.93 -1.81 -2.59
CA THR A 300 -16.18 -2.82 -3.35
C THR A 300 -16.05 -4.10 -2.52
N ILE A 301 -14.96 -4.30 -1.80
CA ILE A 301 -14.67 -5.52 -1.01
C ILE A 301 -15.82 -5.88 -0.05
N TYR A 302 -16.53 -4.88 0.50
CA TYR A 302 -17.61 -5.06 1.48
C TYR A 302 -19.02 -4.94 0.89
N ASP A 303 -19.13 -4.78 -0.43
CA ASP A 303 -20.38 -4.74 -1.20
C ASP A 303 -20.60 -6.09 -1.88
N ASP A 304 -21.74 -6.74 -1.59
CA ASP A 304 -22.02 -8.09 -2.08
C ASP A 304 -22.24 -8.12 -3.59
N ASP A 305 -22.92 -7.10 -4.15
CA ASP A 305 -23.17 -7.03 -5.58
C ASP A 305 -21.86 -6.85 -6.35
N TRP A 306 -21.01 -5.93 -5.90
CA TRP A 306 -19.69 -5.72 -6.51
C TRP A 306 -18.81 -6.98 -6.45
N VAL A 307 -18.80 -7.70 -5.31
CA VAL A 307 -18.02 -8.94 -5.17
C VAL A 307 -18.57 -10.03 -6.08
N ALA A 308 -19.90 -10.19 -6.15
CA ALA A 308 -20.54 -11.18 -7.02
C ALA A 308 -20.25 -10.92 -8.51
N ASP A 309 -20.35 -9.65 -8.94
CA ASP A 309 -20.10 -9.23 -10.32
C ASP A 309 -18.63 -9.37 -10.71
N THR A 310 -17.69 -9.12 -9.79
CA THR A 310 -16.26 -9.09 -10.07
C THR A 310 -15.60 -10.47 -9.95
N PHE A 311 -15.97 -11.24 -8.92
CA PHE A 311 -15.30 -12.49 -8.55
C PHE A 311 -16.24 -13.71 -8.56
N GLY A 312 -17.55 -13.51 -8.65
CA GLY A 312 -18.55 -14.56 -8.53
C GLY A 312 -19.09 -14.73 -7.11
N THR A 313 -20.34 -15.25 -7.02
CA THR A 313 -21.08 -15.41 -5.76
C THR A 313 -20.39 -16.37 -4.76
N HIS A 314 -19.55 -17.29 -5.25
CA HIS A 314 -18.82 -18.23 -4.40
C HIS A 314 -17.82 -17.55 -3.46
N VAL A 315 -17.42 -16.31 -3.73
CA VAL A 315 -16.52 -15.52 -2.86
C VAL A 315 -17.26 -14.99 -1.63
N LEU A 316 -18.59 -14.92 -1.72
CA LEU A 316 -19.45 -14.48 -0.61
C LEU A 316 -19.70 -15.59 0.42
N ASP A 317 -19.43 -16.86 0.08
CA ASP A 317 -19.61 -17.98 0.97
C ASP A 317 -18.56 -17.95 2.11
N PRO A 318 -18.97 -17.78 3.37
CA PRO A 318 -18.05 -17.75 4.49
C PRO A 318 -17.36 -19.11 4.77
N SER A 319 -17.88 -20.22 4.21
CA SER A 319 -17.30 -21.56 4.41
C SER A 319 -16.00 -21.81 3.66
N GLY A 320 -15.64 -20.95 2.71
CA GLY A 320 -14.40 -21.04 1.92
C GLY A 320 -14.28 -22.28 1.04
N ARG A 321 -15.36 -23.06 0.89
CA ARG A 321 -15.33 -24.26 0.07
C ARG A 321 -15.39 -23.87 -1.41
N HIS A 322 -14.28 -24.08 -2.12
CA HIS A 322 -14.30 -24.06 -3.58
C HIS A 322 -15.34 -25.10 -4.05
N PRO A 323 -16.26 -24.77 -4.95
CA PRO A 323 -17.01 -25.80 -5.63
C PRO A 323 -15.99 -26.68 -6.36
N VAL A 324 -15.90 -27.95 -5.92
CA VAL A 324 -15.13 -28.93 -6.65
C VAL A 324 -15.76 -29.02 -8.04
N ALA A 325 -15.00 -28.64 -9.06
CA ALA A 325 -15.45 -28.83 -10.44
C ALA A 325 -15.69 -30.33 -10.64
N VAL A 326 -16.95 -30.69 -10.90
CA VAL A 326 -17.41 -32.03 -11.27
C VAL A 326 -17.13 -32.26 -12.76
#